data_d03a7e6f899d34bc80c629f12c699dff
#
_entry.id   d03a7e6f899d34bc80c629f12c699dff
#
_cell.length_a   1.000
_cell.length_b   1.000
_cell.length_c   1.000
_cell.angle_alpha   90.00
_cell.angle_beta   90.00
_cell.angle_gamma   90.00
#
_symmetry.space_group_name_H-M   'P 1'
#
loop_
_entity.id
_entity.type
_entity.pdbx_description
1 polymer ?
#
loop_
_entity_poly.entity_id
_entity_poly.type
_entity_poly.pdbx_seq_one_letter_code
_entity_poly.pdbx_strand_id
1 'polypeptide(L)' 'MTIKPFKEIRKWQFRENSSVAIFVESGTLEMTYGDQKREVHANESVYFDAGVPHKIKNIDSIEAKLFIVTSPALF' A
#
# COMPACT_ATOMS: atom_id res chain seq x y z
N MET A 1 7.15 8.02 0.73
CA MET A 1 6.02 8.33 -0.18
C MET A 1 4.90 9.01 0.56
N THR A 2 4.24 9.94 -0.07
CA THR A 2 3.14 10.68 0.53
C THR A 2 1.93 10.60 -0.39
N ILE A 3 0.76 10.33 0.20
CA ILE A 3 -0.49 10.28 -0.55
C ILE A 3 -1.39 11.38 -0.02
N LYS A 4 -1.85 12.25 -0.91
CA LYS A 4 -2.75 13.35 -0.55
C LYS A 4 -4.10 12.82 -0.07
N PRO A 5 -4.84 13.61 0.74
CA PRO A 5 -6.14 13.18 1.24
C PRO A 5 -7.06 12.71 0.13
N PHE A 6 -7.72 11.59 0.37
CA PHE A 6 -8.71 10.97 -0.52
C PHE A 6 -8.21 10.59 -1.90
N LYS A 7 -6.89 10.59 -2.11
CA LYS A 7 -6.30 10.10 -3.35
C LYS A 7 -6.14 8.59 -3.32
N GLU A 8 -6.30 7.99 -4.49
CA GLU A 8 -6.19 6.55 -4.69
C GLU A 8 -5.06 6.25 -5.66
N ILE A 9 -4.28 5.24 -5.36
CA ILE A 9 -3.24 4.74 -6.25
C ILE A 9 -3.65 3.35 -6.70
N ARG A 10 -3.88 3.20 -7.99
CA ARG A 10 -4.33 1.94 -8.59
C ARG A 10 -3.22 1.20 -9.30
N LYS A 11 -2.29 1.93 -9.90
CA LYS A 11 -1.23 1.34 -10.70
C LYS A 11 0.09 1.53 -9.98
N TRP A 12 0.67 0.42 -9.58
CA TRP A 12 1.99 0.39 -9.01
C TRP A 12 2.92 -0.27 -9.99
N GLN A 13 4.13 0.28 -10.10
CA GLN A 13 5.13 -0.28 -11.00
C GLN A 13 5.99 -1.31 -10.29
N PHE A 14 5.35 -2.26 -9.64
CA PHE A 14 6.04 -3.38 -9.03
C PHE A 14 6.12 -4.53 -10.02
N ARG A 15 7.18 -5.28 -9.93
CA ARG A 15 7.28 -6.53 -10.70
C ARG A 15 6.29 -7.54 -10.13
N GLU A 16 5.69 -8.33 -11.00
CA GLU A 16 4.66 -9.30 -10.60
C GLU A 16 5.16 -10.31 -9.56
N ASN A 17 6.44 -10.64 -9.59
CA ASN A 17 7.02 -11.61 -8.65
C ASN A 17 7.69 -10.95 -7.45
N SER A 18 7.34 -9.71 -7.17
CA SER A 18 7.90 -8.99 -6.03
C SER A 18 7.03 -9.18 -4.79
N SER A 19 7.68 -9.16 -3.64
CA SER A 19 6.99 -9.02 -2.36
C SER A 19 7.05 -7.55 -1.97
N VAL A 20 5.94 -7.02 -1.49
CA VAL A 20 5.84 -5.60 -1.13
C VAL A 20 5.46 -5.49 0.34
N ALA A 21 6.20 -4.65 1.05
CA ALA A 21 5.88 -4.30 2.43
C ALA A 21 5.61 -2.80 2.48
N ILE A 22 4.50 -2.43 3.09
CA ILE A 22 4.14 -1.02 3.27
C ILE A 22 4.00 -0.77 4.75
N PHE A 23 4.76 0.21 5.25
CA PHE A 23 4.65 0.69 6.62
C PHE A 23 4.05 2.08 6.62
N VAL A 24 2.96 2.26 7.36
CA VAL A 24 2.27 3.55 7.45
C VAL A 24 2.84 4.34 8.63
N GLU A 25 3.44 5.48 8.34
CA GLU A 25 3.98 6.37 9.36
C GLU A 25 2.90 7.27 9.95
N SER A 26 2.04 7.82 9.09
CA SER A 26 0.94 8.67 9.54
C SER A 26 -0.22 8.59 8.56
N GLY A 27 -1.42 8.88 9.05
CA GLY A 27 -2.65 8.82 8.26
C GLY A 27 -3.30 7.45 8.32
N THR A 28 -4.34 7.28 7.53
CA THR A 28 -5.10 6.03 7.46
C THR A 28 -5.33 5.68 6.01
N LEU A 29 -4.96 4.47 5.64
CA LEU A 29 -5.11 3.97 4.27
C LEU A 29 -6.12 2.84 4.23
N GLU A 30 -6.84 2.75 3.13
CA GLU A 30 -7.64 1.58 2.79
C GLU A 30 -6.92 0.84 1.68
N MET A 31 -6.53 -0.38 1.96
CA MET A 31 -5.89 -1.23 0.99
C MET A 31 -6.87 -2.27 0.48
N THR A 32 -6.99 -2.36 -0.83
CA THR A 32 -7.75 -3.42 -1.48
C THR A 32 -6.76 -4.41 -2.08
N TYR A 33 -6.92 -5.67 -1.73
CA TYR A 33 -6.04 -6.74 -2.17
C TYR A 33 -6.91 -7.91 -2.62
N GLY A 34 -6.96 -8.11 -3.93
CA GLY A 34 -7.90 -9.07 -4.50
C GLY A 34 -9.33 -8.66 -4.17
N ASP A 35 -10.04 -9.53 -3.46
CA ASP A 35 -11.42 -9.28 -3.05
C ASP A 35 -11.55 -8.66 -1.65
N GLN A 36 -10.42 -8.44 -0.98
CA GLN A 36 -10.44 -8.02 0.42
C GLN A 36 -10.07 -6.56 0.56
N LYS A 37 -10.72 -5.89 1.49
CA LYS A 37 -10.39 -4.52 1.88
C LYS A 37 -9.94 -4.50 3.32
N ARG A 38 -8.93 -3.72 3.61
CA ARG A 38 -8.38 -3.59 4.94
C ARG A 38 -7.94 -2.16 5.19
N GLU A 39 -8.24 -1.64 6.38
CA GLU A 39 -7.69 -0.37 6.83
C GLU A 39 -6.33 -0.59 7.46
N VAL A 40 -5.39 0.30 7.13
CA VAL A 40 -4.04 0.29 7.69
C VAL A 40 -3.83 1.64 8.34
N HIS A 41 -3.58 1.62 9.64
CA HIS A 41 -3.42 2.81 10.46
C HIS A 41 -1.94 3.12 10.70
N ALA A 42 -1.68 4.30 11.27
CA ALA A 42 -0.33 4.69 11.61
C ALA A 42 0.35 3.64 12.49
N ASN A 43 1.61 3.38 12.24
CA ASN A 43 2.44 2.38 12.89
C ASN A 43 2.06 0.94 12.58
N GLU A 44 1.21 0.73 11.59
CA GLU A 44 0.89 -0.60 11.09
C GLU A 44 1.60 -0.86 9.77
N SER A 45 1.76 -2.12 9.44
CA SER A 45 2.37 -2.52 8.17
C SER A 45 1.57 -3.63 7.53
N VAL A 46 1.70 -3.74 6.20
CA VAL A 46 1.09 -4.81 5.43
C VAL A 46 2.11 -5.40 4.49
N TYR A 47 1.96 -6.68 4.23
CA TYR A 47 2.79 -7.41 3.27
C TYR A 47 1.88 -8.03 2.24
N PHE A 48 2.28 -7.98 0.99
CA PHE A 48 1.50 -8.60 -0.06
C PHE A 48 2.38 -8.95 -1.26
N ASP A 49 1.81 -9.80 -2.11
CA ASP A 49 2.44 -10.20 -3.36
C ASP A 49 1.97 -9.26 -4.46
N ALA A 50 2.90 -8.65 -5.16
CA ALA A 50 2.59 -7.67 -6.21
C ALA A 50 1.87 -8.29 -7.42
N GLY A 51 1.90 -9.62 -7.56
CA GLY A 51 1.18 -10.30 -8.63
C GLY A 51 -0.34 -10.29 -8.46
N VAL A 52 -0.83 -9.96 -7.27
CA VAL A 52 -2.27 -9.89 -7.02
C VAL A 52 -2.75 -8.46 -7.22
N PRO A 53 -3.88 -8.24 -7.93
CA PRO A 53 -4.41 -6.88 -8.10
C PRO A 53 -4.62 -6.19 -6.75
N HIS A 54 -4.13 -4.96 -6.66
CA HIS A 54 -4.20 -4.20 -5.41
C HIS A 54 -4.32 -2.71 -5.69
N LYS A 55 -4.86 -1.99 -4.72
CA LYS A 55 -4.92 -0.53 -4.76
C LYS A 55 -4.89 0.01 -3.34
N ILE A 56 -4.45 1.25 -3.20
CA ILE A 56 -4.36 1.92 -1.92
C ILE A 56 -5.03 3.28 -2.03
N LYS A 57 -5.85 3.60 -1.06
CA LYS A 57 -6.52 4.89 -1.00
C LYS A 57 -6.28 5.53 0.36
N ASN A 58 -5.97 6.82 0.35
CA ASN A 58 -5.95 7.58 1.58
C ASN A 58 -7.39 7.98 1.92
N ILE A 59 -7.92 7.43 3.00
CA ILE A 59 -9.30 7.69 3.44
C ILE A 59 -9.37 8.72 4.55
N ASP A 60 -8.25 9.40 4.81
CA ASP A 60 -8.16 10.41 5.85
C ASP A 60 -8.18 11.82 5.24
N SER A 61 -8.47 12.80 6.07
CA SER A 61 -8.45 14.21 5.67
C SER A 61 -7.06 14.83 5.75
N ILE A 62 -6.05 14.06 6.19
CA ILE A 62 -4.66 14.49 6.23
C ILE A 62 -3.84 13.66 5.26
N GLU A 63 -2.66 14.15 4.90
CA GLU A 63 -1.74 13.39 4.07
C GLU A 63 -1.29 12.13 4.80
N ALA A 64 -1.18 11.05 4.05
CA ALA A 64 -0.62 9.81 4.57
C ALA A 64 0.84 9.71 4.19
N LYS A 65 1.69 9.36 5.15
CA LYS A 65 3.11 9.09 4.92
C LYS A 65 3.35 7.61 5.10
N LEU A 66 4.05 7.02 4.15
CA LEU A 66 4.31 5.59 4.18
C LEU A 66 5.68 5.29 3.59
N PHE A 67 6.24 4.17 4.03
CA PHE A 67 7.46 3.61 3.47
C PHE A 67 7.10 2.34 2.72
N ILE A 68 7.67 2.19 1.53
CA ILE A 68 7.44 1.02 0.69
C ILE A 68 8.77 0.32 0.50
N VAL A 69 8.81 -0.95 0.81
CA VAL A 69 9.98 -1.80 0.59
C VAL A 69 9.55 -2.91 -0.34
N THR A 70 10.28 -3.07 -1.43
CA THR A 70 10.02 -4.15 -2.37
C THR A 70 11.20 -5.12 -2.34
N SER A 71 10.88 -6.38 -2.41
CA SER A 71 11.87 -7.44 -2.48
C SER A 71 11.55 -8.27 -3.70
N PRO A 72 12.28 -8.10 -4.81
CA PRO A 72 12.04 -8.91 -6.00
C PRO A 72 12.34 -10.37 -5.69
N ALA A 73 11.54 -11.26 -6.25
CA ALA A 73 11.87 -12.66 -6.19
C ALA A 73 13.20 -12.88 -6.90
N LEU A 74 14.11 -13.56 -6.23
CA LEU A 74 15.44 -13.76 -6.80
C LEU A 74 15.46 -14.83 -7.88
N PHE A 75 14.48 -15.69 -7.85
CA PHE A 75 14.42 -16.81 -8.79
C PHE A 75 13.00 -17.26 -8.98
#